data_9d3d938c70503905d54076548c03d8f3
#
_entry.id   9d3d938c70503905d54076548c03d8f3
#
_cell.length_a   1.000
_cell.length_b   1.000
_cell.length_c   1.000
_cell.angle_alpha   90.00
_cell.angle_beta   90.00
_cell.angle_gamma   90.00
#
_symmetry.space_group_name_H-M   'P 1'
#
loop_
_entity.id
_entity.type
_entity.pdbx_description
1 polymer ?
#
loop_
_entity_poly.entity_id
_entity_poly.type
_entity_poly.pdbx_seq_one_letter_code
_entity_poly.pdbx_strand_id
1 'polypeptide(L)'
;MVSQPAPRRPSAAARYLVVLVIGLVAGAICSVMLLRALQARQDPFPDALMQVMGRQSSELRKAAEANRCTASDALPRLQSLRAMANDVETAFPGLRDDARFATAASGLRATLDTALAAPPQDCAQLTAVVERVGEDCKACHRDFR
;
A
#
# COMPACT_ATOMS: atom_id res chain seq x y z
N MET A 1 -14.48 -25.59 -67.89
CA MET A 1 -13.34 -24.74 -67.50
C MET A 1 -13.83 -23.77 -66.43
N VAL A 2 -13.46 -24.01 -65.20
CA VAL A 2 -13.85 -23.12 -64.09
C VAL A 2 -12.71 -22.10 -63.87
N SER A 3 -12.97 -20.82 -64.18
CA SER A 3 -12.01 -19.74 -63.97
C SER A 3 -11.83 -19.48 -62.49
N GLN A 4 -10.65 -19.75 -61.96
CA GLN A 4 -10.29 -19.39 -60.59
C GLN A 4 -10.14 -17.87 -60.50
N PRO A 5 -10.77 -17.23 -59.48
CA PRO A 5 -10.61 -15.79 -59.28
C PRO A 5 -9.17 -15.49 -58.80
N ALA A 6 -8.51 -14.52 -59.43
CA ALA A 6 -7.15 -14.09 -59.08
C ALA A 6 -7.09 -13.54 -57.65
N PRO A 7 -6.03 -13.87 -56.84
CA PRO A 7 -5.89 -13.40 -55.49
C PRO A 7 -5.80 -11.85 -55.46
N ARG A 8 -6.70 -11.21 -54.70
CA ARG A 8 -6.72 -9.74 -54.52
C ARG A 8 -5.47 -9.34 -53.73
N ARG A 9 -4.55 -8.62 -54.35
CA ARG A 9 -3.40 -8.03 -53.65
C ARG A 9 -3.90 -6.99 -52.64
N PRO A 10 -3.46 -7.05 -51.33
CA PRO A 10 -3.86 -6.08 -50.33
C PRO A 10 -3.43 -4.69 -50.77
N SER A 11 -4.29 -3.68 -50.53
CA SER A 11 -4.00 -2.29 -50.85
C SER A 11 -2.82 -1.77 -50.01
N ALA A 12 -2.08 -0.79 -50.55
CA ALA A 12 -0.95 -0.19 -49.81
C ALA A 12 -1.39 0.30 -48.42
N ALA A 13 -2.61 0.88 -48.34
CA ALA A 13 -3.19 1.32 -47.06
C ALA A 13 -3.35 0.19 -46.03
N ALA A 14 -3.79 -1.02 -46.49
CA ALA A 14 -3.93 -2.18 -45.62
C ALA A 14 -2.57 -2.64 -45.06
N ARG A 15 -1.51 -2.58 -45.85
CA ARG A 15 -0.16 -2.93 -45.40
C ARG A 15 0.36 -1.97 -44.34
N TYR A 16 0.17 -0.66 -44.54
CA TYR A 16 0.57 0.35 -43.54
C TYR A 16 -0.23 0.23 -42.25
N LEU A 17 -1.53 -0.08 -42.34
CA LEU A 17 -2.36 -0.30 -41.18
C LEU A 17 -1.91 -1.52 -40.36
N VAL A 18 -1.55 -2.62 -41.02
CA VAL A 18 -1.02 -3.81 -40.35
C VAL A 18 0.30 -3.51 -39.66
N VAL A 19 1.23 -2.82 -40.32
CA VAL A 19 2.52 -2.43 -39.70
C VAL A 19 2.30 -1.50 -38.50
N LEU A 20 1.38 -0.54 -38.60
CA LEU A 20 1.03 0.36 -37.51
C LEU A 20 0.46 -0.41 -36.31
N VAL A 21 -0.48 -1.33 -36.55
CA VAL A 21 -1.05 -2.15 -35.45
C VAL A 21 0.00 -3.03 -34.80
N ILE A 22 0.85 -3.68 -35.58
CA ILE A 22 1.94 -4.52 -35.04
C ILE A 22 2.90 -3.65 -34.21
N GLY A 23 3.29 -2.48 -34.71
CA GLY A 23 4.15 -1.54 -33.97
C GLY A 23 3.54 -1.05 -32.66
N LEU A 24 2.24 -0.76 -32.67
CA LEU A 24 1.52 -0.32 -31.49
C LEU A 24 1.42 -1.43 -30.44
N VAL A 25 1.11 -2.65 -30.86
CA VAL A 25 1.06 -3.82 -29.95
C VAL A 25 2.44 -4.14 -29.39
N ALA A 26 3.48 -4.17 -30.23
CA ALA A 26 4.85 -4.43 -29.78
C ALA A 26 5.32 -3.34 -28.81
N GLY A 27 5.06 -2.05 -29.12
CA GLY A 27 5.37 -0.93 -28.25
C GLY A 27 4.66 -1.01 -26.88
N ALA A 28 3.38 -1.38 -26.88
CA ALA A 28 2.62 -1.57 -25.63
C ALA A 28 3.20 -2.70 -24.78
N ILE A 29 3.52 -3.84 -25.40
CA ILE A 29 4.14 -4.98 -24.69
C ILE A 29 5.50 -4.58 -24.11
N CYS A 30 6.36 -3.94 -24.89
CA CYS A 30 7.67 -3.48 -24.41
C CYS A 30 7.54 -2.47 -23.26
N SER A 31 6.59 -1.54 -23.34
CA SER A 31 6.35 -0.57 -22.27
C SER A 31 5.90 -1.25 -20.98
N VAL A 32 4.97 -2.20 -21.05
CA VAL A 32 4.53 -2.97 -19.87
C VAL A 32 5.66 -3.81 -19.28
N MET A 33 6.47 -4.46 -20.12
CA MET A 33 7.62 -5.24 -19.65
C MET A 33 8.67 -4.37 -18.97
N LEU A 34 8.99 -3.19 -19.55
CA LEU A 34 9.92 -2.25 -18.96
C LEU A 34 9.42 -1.72 -17.62
N LEU A 35 8.15 -1.31 -17.54
CA LEU A 35 7.54 -0.86 -16.28
C LEU A 35 7.59 -1.96 -15.20
N ARG A 36 7.25 -3.20 -15.55
CA ARG A 36 7.34 -4.32 -14.60
C ARG A 36 8.77 -4.61 -14.17
N ALA A 37 9.75 -4.51 -15.08
CA ALA A 37 11.16 -4.70 -14.74
C ALA A 37 11.69 -3.59 -13.81
N LEU A 38 11.23 -2.36 -13.98
CA LEU A 38 11.57 -1.24 -13.08
C LEU A 38 10.91 -1.42 -11.70
N GLN A 39 9.64 -1.83 -11.66
CA GLN A 39 8.93 -2.10 -10.41
C GLN A 39 9.51 -3.30 -9.63
N ALA A 40 9.96 -4.34 -10.34
CA ALA A 40 10.59 -5.51 -9.72
C ALA A 40 11.95 -5.21 -9.05
N ARG A 41 12.55 -4.05 -9.35
CA ARG A 41 13.78 -3.58 -8.70
C ARG A 41 13.53 -2.80 -7.41
N GLN A 42 12.29 -2.42 -7.15
CA GLN A 42 11.89 -1.75 -5.92
C GLN A 42 11.38 -2.81 -4.95
N ASP A 43 11.85 -2.78 -3.71
CA ASP A 43 11.29 -3.60 -2.65
C ASP A 43 9.86 -3.10 -2.36
N PRO A 44 8.81 -3.90 -2.61
CA PRO A 44 7.43 -3.48 -2.37
C PRO A 44 7.05 -3.55 -0.89
N PHE A 45 7.92 -4.10 -0.03
CA PHE A 45 7.59 -4.36 1.36
C PHE A 45 7.29 -3.09 2.17
N PRO A 46 8.09 -2.00 2.08
CA PRO A 46 7.81 -0.77 2.80
C PRO A 46 6.44 -0.18 2.47
N ASP A 47 6.10 -0.10 1.19
CA ASP A 47 4.82 0.46 0.73
C ASP A 47 3.65 -0.43 1.17
N ALA A 48 3.78 -1.75 1.03
CA ALA A 48 2.76 -2.70 1.44
C ALA A 48 2.52 -2.62 2.96
N LEU A 49 3.58 -2.54 3.76
CA LEU A 49 3.48 -2.41 5.21
C LEU A 49 2.71 -1.14 5.58
N MET A 50 3.09 0.02 5.02
CA MET A 50 2.43 1.29 5.30
C MET A 50 0.95 1.30 4.85
N GLN A 51 0.63 0.69 3.70
CA GLN A 51 -0.75 0.57 3.22
C GLN A 51 -1.60 -0.28 4.17
N VAL A 52 -1.08 -1.41 4.65
CA VAL A 52 -1.82 -2.29 5.57
C VAL A 52 -1.99 -1.61 6.94
N MET A 53 -0.95 -0.97 7.47
CA MET A 53 -1.04 -0.20 8.72
C MET A 53 -2.06 0.93 8.61
N GLY A 54 -2.03 1.69 7.51
CA GLY A 54 -3.00 2.75 7.22
C GLY A 54 -4.44 2.22 7.15
N ARG A 55 -4.64 1.05 6.55
CA ARG A 55 -5.95 0.39 6.51
C ARG A 55 -6.43 0.01 7.90
N GLN A 56 -5.59 -0.62 8.73
CA GLN A 56 -5.97 -1.01 10.09
C GLN A 56 -6.33 0.22 10.95
N SER A 57 -5.55 1.30 10.86
CA SER A 57 -5.85 2.57 11.54
C SER A 57 -7.17 3.18 11.05
N SER A 58 -7.44 3.14 9.74
CA SER A 58 -8.70 3.61 9.15
C SER A 58 -9.90 2.78 9.64
N GLU A 59 -9.77 1.46 9.75
CA GLU A 59 -10.84 0.59 10.26
C GLU A 59 -11.14 0.85 11.74
N LEU A 60 -10.13 1.14 12.58
CA LEU A 60 -10.35 1.58 13.96
C LEU A 60 -11.17 2.87 14.03
N ARG A 61 -10.83 3.85 13.20
CA ARG A 61 -11.57 5.12 13.12
C ARG A 61 -13.01 4.90 12.69
N LYS A 62 -13.25 4.12 11.64
CA LYS A 62 -14.59 3.76 11.19
C LYS A 62 -15.39 3.01 12.26
N ALA A 63 -14.74 2.18 13.06
CA ALA A 63 -15.41 1.51 14.18
C ALA A 63 -15.88 2.54 15.21
N ALA A 64 -15.06 3.52 15.58
CA ALA A 64 -15.45 4.61 16.47
C ALA A 64 -16.62 5.43 15.92
N GLU A 65 -16.54 5.82 14.64
CA GLU A 65 -17.60 6.57 13.92
C GLU A 65 -18.93 5.78 13.85
N ALA A 66 -18.84 4.47 13.76
CA ALA A 66 -20.02 3.56 13.70
C ALA A 66 -20.51 3.11 15.09
N ASN A 67 -20.00 3.70 16.19
CA ASN A 67 -20.30 3.34 17.57
C ASN A 67 -20.02 1.87 17.91
N ARG A 68 -19.04 1.24 17.25
CA ARG A 68 -18.53 -0.10 17.52
C ARG A 68 -17.22 0.02 18.27
N CYS A 69 -17.30 0.19 19.58
CA CYS A 69 -16.19 0.65 20.40
C CYS A 69 -15.82 -0.33 21.53
N THR A 70 -16.29 -1.57 21.45
CA THR A 70 -15.96 -2.57 22.46
C THR A 70 -14.53 -3.09 22.28
N ALA A 71 -13.97 -3.66 23.33
CA ALA A 71 -12.65 -4.29 23.25
C ALA A 71 -12.58 -5.35 22.13
N SER A 72 -13.65 -6.11 21.89
CA SER A 72 -13.72 -7.11 20.82
C SER A 72 -13.67 -6.49 19.41
N ASP A 73 -14.16 -5.26 19.24
CA ASP A 73 -14.08 -4.54 17.97
C ASP A 73 -12.68 -3.98 17.70
N ALA A 74 -11.99 -3.50 18.74
CA ALA A 74 -10.73 -2.79 18.63
C ALA A 74 -9.49 -3.71 18.67
N LEU A 75 -9.48 -4.73 19.54
CA LEU A 75 -8.31 -5.58 19.80
C LEU A 75 -7.67 -6.20 18.54
N PRO A 76 -8.43 -6.81 17.60
CA PRO A 76 -7.81 -7.43 16.44
C PRO A 76 -7.03 -6.41 15.58
N ARG A 77 -7.51 -5.18 15.51
CA ARG A 77 -6.85 -4.10 14.74
C ARG A 77 -5.63 -3.56 15.46
N LEU A 78 -5.71 -3.36 16.78
CA LEU A 78 -4.59 -2.94 17.61
C LEU A 78 -3.46 -3.97 17.61
N GLN A 79 -3.80 -5.26 17.73
CA GLN A 79 -2.82 -6.35 17.65
C GLN A 79 -2.14 -6.40 16.27
N SER A 80 -2.89 -6.25 15.19
CA SER A 80 -2.34 -6.19 13.84
C SER A 80 -1.39 -5.01 13.68
N LEU A 81 -1.79 -3.81 14.11
CA LEU A 81 -0.94 -2.61 14.08
C LEU A 81 0.34 -2.81 14.90
N ARG A 82 0.21 -3.38 16.10
CA ARG A 82 1.36 -3.63 16.98
C ARG A 82 2.34 -4.63 16.37
N ALA A 83 1.84 -5.70 15.79
CA ALA A 83 2.69 -6.69 15.09
C ALA A 83 3.46 -6.03 13.95
N MET A 84 2.77 -5.28 13.08
CA MET A 84 3.39 -4.59 11.95
C MET A 84 4.36 -3.47 12.37
N ALA A 85 4.13 -2.82 13.51
CA ALA A 85 5.05 -1.80 14.03
C ALA A 85 6.43 -2.35 14.40
N ASN A 86 6.59 -3.68 14.56
CA ASN A 86 7.90 -4.31 14.73
C ASN A 86 8.70 -4.35 13.43
N ASP A 87 8.03 -4.37 12.29
CA ASP A 87 8.67 -4.51 11.00
C ASP A 87 9.06 -3.16 10.37
N VAL A 88 8.66 -2.04 10.98
CA VAL A 88 8.91 -0.69 10.43
C VAL A 88 10.40 -0.44 10.21
N GLU A 89 11.26 -0.73 11.20
CA GLU A 89 12.70 -0.52 11.07
C GLU A 89 13.35 -1.48 10.07
N THR A 90 12.78 -2.68 9.91
CA THR A 90 13.23 -3.66 8.92
C THR A 90 12.80 -3.28 7.51
N ALA A 91 11.62 -2.70 7.37
CA ALA A 91 11.11 -2.24 6.07
C ALA A 91 11.88 -1.04 5.50
N PHE A 92 12.51 -0.23 6.36
CA PHE A 92 13.26 0.95 5.95
C PHE A 92 14.75 0.86 6.37
N PRO A 93 15.53 -0.06 5.79
CA PRO A 93 16.91 -0.30 6.23
C PRO A 93 17.81 0.94 6.08
N GLY A 94 17.52 1.83 5.14
CA GLY A 94 18.24 3.10 4.95
C GLY A 94 18.02 4.14 6.06
N LEU A 95 17.01 3.96 6.92
CA LEU A 95 16.69 4.83 8.05
C LEU A 95 17.04 4.22 9.40
N ARG A 96 17.56 3.00 9.42
CA ARG A 96 17.84 2.25 10.66
C ARG A 96 18.76 3.01 11.63
N ASP A 97 19.75 3.73 11.10
CA ASP A 97 20.75 4.43 11.90
C ASP A 97 20.31 5.87 12.28
N ASP A 98 19.13 6.31 11.84
CA ASP A 98 18.56 7.60 12.26
C ASP A 98 17.82 7.44 13.60
N ALA A 99 18.40 8.04 14.64
CA ALA A 99 17.83 7.98 16.00
C ALA A 99 16.41 8.57 16.10
N ARG A 100 16.05 9.54 15.24
CA ARG A 100 14.70 10.13 15.21
C ARG A 100 13.71 9.14 14.64
N PHE A 101 14.11 8.36 13.61
CA PHE A 101 13.29 7.30 13.04
C PHE A 101 13.03 6.20 14.06
N ALA A 102 14.08 5.71 14.72
CA ALA A 102 13.97 4.70 15.77
C ALA A 102 13.08 5.18 16.94
N THR A 103 13.21 6.47 17.33
CA THR A 103 12.37 7.08 18.36
C THR A 103 10.90 7.12 17.93
N ALA A 104 10.60 7.52 16.70
CA ALA A 104 9.23 7.56 16.19
C ALA A 104 8.61 6.15 16.12
N ALA A 105 9.35 5.16 15.62
CA ALA A 105 8.90 3.77 15.56
C ALA A 105 8.65 3.19 16.97
N SER A 106 9.54 3.47 17.94
CA SER A 106 9.36 3.03 19.32
C SER A 106 8.19 3.73 20.00
N GLY A 107 7.95 5.01 19.70
CA GLY A 107 6.79 5.77 20.20
C GLY A 107 5.47 5.15 19.78
N LEU A 108 5.33 4.81 18.50
CA LEU A 108 4.15 4.11 17.99
C LEU A 108 3.95 2.75 18.69
N ARG A 109 5.03 1.96 18.88
CA ARG A 109 4.94 0.69 19.62
C ARG A 109 4.45 0.90 21.05
N ALA A 110 4.99 1.90 21.76
CA ALA A 110 4.60 2.20 23.14
C ALA A 110 3.11 2.63 23.24
N THR A 111 2.64 3.46 22.30
CA THR A 111 1.22 3.83 22.22
C THR A 111 0.33 2.60 22.02
N LEU A 112 0.70 1.70 21.12
CA LEU A 112 -0.05 0.48 20.84
C LEU A 112 0.02 -0.51 22.02
N ASP A 113 1.16 -0.66 22.67
CA ASP A 113 1.31 -1.48 23.88
C ASP A 113 0.43 -0.97 25.02
N THR A 114 0.35 0.35 25.20
CA THR A 114 -0.54 0.96 26.19
C THR A 114 -2.01 0.65 25.89
N ALA A 115 -2.42 0.79 24.62
CA ALA A 115 -3.78 0.49 24.19
C ALA A 115 -4.12 -1.02 24.29
N LEU A 116 -3.15 -1.91 24.14
CA LEU A 116 -3.34 -3.35 24.31
C LEU A 116 -3.38 -3.78 25.78
N ALA A 117 -2.62 -3.10 26.65
CA ALA A 117 -2.63 -3.35 28.10
C ALA A 117 -3.95 -2.91 28.75
N ALA A 118 -4.55 -1.84 28.24
CA ALA A 118 -5.85 -1.32 28.69
C ALA A 118 -6.76 -1.07 27.48
N PRO A 119 -7.37 -2.12 26.89
CA PRO A 119 -8.20 -2.01 25.70
C PRO A 119 -9.37 -1.06 25.90
N PRO A 120 -9.72 -0.24 24.89
CA PRO A 120 -10.84 0.67 24.97
C PRO A 120 -12.15 -0.08 25.20
N GLN A 121 -12.99 0.43 26.12
CA GLN A 121 -14.27 -0.16 26.49
C GLN A 121 -15.46 0.65 25.97
N ASP A 122 -15.21 1.89 25.53
CA ASP A 122 -16.19 2.82 25.01
C ASP A 122 -15.65 3.66 23.86
N CYS A 123 -16.51 4.44 23.20
CA CYS A 123 -16.14 5.23 22.04
C CYS A 123 -15.23 6.42 22.37
N ALA A 124 -15.30 6.98 23.58
CA ALA A 124 -14.41 8.06 23.96
C ALA A 124 -12.97 7.54 24.10
N GLN A 125 -12.79 6.38 24.73
CA GLN A 125 -11.50 5.73 24.86
C GLN A 125 -10.95 5.27 23.49
N LEU A 126 -11.80 4.67 22.64
CA LEU A 126 -11.37 4.26 21.29
C LEU A 126 -10.96 5.46 20.44
N THR A 127 -11.70 6.56 20.49
CA THR A 127 -11.36 7.80 19.78
C THR A 127 -10.01 8.34 20.25
N ALA A 128 -9.76 8.40 21.55
CA ALA A 128 -8.47 8.83 22.09
C ALA A 128 -7.30 7.97 21.62
N VAL A 129 -7.48 6.64 21.56
CA VAL A 129 -6.46 5.72 21.01
C VAL A 129 -6.22 5.99 19.52
N VAL A 130 -7.29 6.15 18.72
CA VAL A 130 -7.19 6.45 17.28
C VAL A 130 -6.48 7.76 17.02
N GLU A 131 -6.79 8.80 17.79
CA GLU A 131 -6.11 10.11 17.69
C GLU A 131 -4.63 9.99 18.03
N ARG A 132 -4.29 9.30 19.11
CA ARG A 132 -2.89 9.12 19.53
C ARG A 132 -2.07 8.35 18.50
N VAL A 133 -2.57 7.22 17.99
CA VAL A 133 -1.93 6.47 16.90
C VAL A 133 -1.78 7.34 15.65
N GLY A 134 -2.80 8.15 15.34
CA GLY A 134 -2.77 9.09 14.23
C GLY A 134 -1.69 10.18 14.38
N GLU A 135 -1.47 10.66 15.60
CA GLU A 135 -0.40 11.63 15.91
C GLU A 135 0.99 11.01 15.72
N ASP A 136 1.21 9.80 16.22
CA ASP A 136 2.48 9.08 16.02
C ASP A 136 2.77 8.84 14.53
N CYS A 137 1.77 8.42 13.76
CA CYS A 137 1.89 8.27 12.30
C CYS A 137 2.26 9.60 11.62
N LYS A 138 1.59 10.70 11.98
CA LYS A 138 1.87 12.03 11.41
C LYS A 138 3.25 12.54 11.79
N ALA A 139 3.66 12.32 13.04
CA ALA A 139 4.98 12.74 13.53
C ALA A 139 6.11 12.07 12.73
N CYS A 140 6.01 10.74 12.50
CA CYS A 140 6.96 10.02 11.69
C CYS A 140 6.94 10.50 10.22
N HIS A 141 5.77 10.58 9.60
CA HIS A 141 5.63 10.94 8.19
C HIS A 141 5.99 12.41 7.88
N ARG A 142 6.03 13.28 8.85
CA ARG A 142 6.51 14.66 8.66
C ARG A 142 7.99 14.72 8.32
N ASP A 143 8.79 13.83 8.90
CA ASP A 143 10.25 13.84 8.79
C ASP A 143 10.78 12.79 7.79
N PHE A 144 10.01 11.72 7.53
CA PHE A 144 10.44 10.52 6.77
C PHE A 144 9.48 10.12 5.63
N ARG A 145 8.92 11.07 4.93
CA ARG A 145 8.01 10.81 3.81
C ARG A 145 8.73 10.84 2.46
#